data_8d059c2c516ec5696f332c846cf175c2
#
_entry.id   8d059c2c516ec5696f332c846cf175c2
#
_cell.length_a   1.000
_cell.length_b   1.000
_cell.length_c   1.000
_cell.angle_alpha   90.00
_cell.angle_beta   90.00
_cell.angle_gamma   90.00
#
_symmetry.space_group_name_H-M   'P 1'
#
loop_
_entity.id
_entity.type
_entity.pdbx_description
1 polymer ?
#
loop_
_entity_poly.entity_id
_entity_poly.type
_entity_poly.pdbx_seq_one_letter_code
_entity_poly.pdbx_strand_id
1 'polypeptide(L)'
;MRKVLAPAFVLLLLPAGHARADDPPAVEHQPALCTVPEKPISLCAAISDDGNIATARLYFRRAGEDYYAFVNMAFTGVSYCGTIPGPREKTKAIEYYVQAVDDAYQPQRTSTFRLAVQPEGVCEFPPVEKDPAKAANIRVLATNRKQGKKLDDGFDPTGVTFVALP
;
A
#
# COMPACT_ATOMS: atom_id res chain seq x y z
N MET A 1 67.33 43.14 -21.05
CA MET A 1 66.17 42.43 -21.55
C MET A 1 65.77 41.36 -20.53
N ARG A 2 64.75 41.62 -19.71
CA ARG A 2 64.25 40.67 -18.71
C ARG A 2 63.01 39.95 -19.31
N LYS A 3 63.16 38.64 -19.50
CA LYS A 3 62.06 37.79 -19.96
C LYS A 3 61.17 37.46 -18.73
N VAL A 4 59.89 37.90 -18.73
CA VAL A 4 58.86 37.56 -17.74
C VAL A 4 58.22 36.25 -18.19
N LEU A 5 58.42 35.17 -17.44
CA LEU A 5 57.66 33.92 -17.60
C LEU A 5 56.28 34.07 -16.90
N ALA A 6 55.27 33.95 -17.72
CA ALA A 6 53.89 33.86 -17.16
C ALA A 6 53.60 32.42 -16.70
N PRO A 7 53.01 32.19 -15.51
CA PRO A 7 52.60 30.85 -15.07
C PRO A 7 51.34 30.42 -15.83
N ALA A 8 51.37 29.26 -16.48
CA ALA A 8 50.23 28.62 -17.07
C ALA A 8 49.37 28.01 -15.95
N PHE A 9 48.17 28.56 -15.77
CA PHE A 9 47.17 28.03 -14.83
C PHE A 9 46.46 26.86 -15.51
N VAL A 10 46.76 25.63 -15.11
CA VAL A 10 46.05 24.43 -15.56
C VAL A 10 44.75 24.31 -14.76
N LEU A 11 43.63 24.62 -15.40
CA LEU A 11 42.28 24.45 -14.83
C LEU A 11 41.95 22.98 -14.89
N LEU A 12 42.02 22.26 -13.75
CA LEU A 12 41.51 20.87 -13.62
C LEU A 12 39.99 20.91 -13.64
N LEU A 13 39.39 20.54 -14.77
CA LEU A 13 37.96 20.22 -14.88
C LEU A 13 37.68 18.88 -14.17
N LEU A 14 37.19 18.91 -12.94
CA LEU A 14 36.66 17.73 -12.26
C LEU A 14 35.35 17.33 -12.95
N PRO A 15 35.16 16.06 -13.34
CA PRO A 15 33.87 15.61 -13.85
C PRO A 15 32.85 15.74 -12.73
N ALA A 16 31.80 16.55 -12.94
CA ALA A 16 30.65 16.60 -12.08
C ALA A 16 29.95 15.23 -12.16
N GLY A 17 30.20 14.38 -11.17
CA GLY A 17 29.45 13.13 -11.00
C GLY A 17 27.96 13.50 -10.86
N HIS A 18 27.14 13.08 -11.81
CA HIS A 18 25.71 13.21 -11.70
C HIS A 18 25.26 12.27 -10.56
N ALA A 19 24.98 12.82 -9.40
CA ALA A 19 24.23 12.09 -8.37
C ALA A 19 22.88 11.77 -9.00
N ARG A 20 22.60 10.50 -9.26
CA ARG A 20 21.28 10.05 -9.69
C ARG A 20 20.34 10.27 -8.51
N ALA A 21 19.30 11.03 -8.71
CA ALA A 21 18.24 11.13 -7.72
C ALA A 21 17.57 9.75 -7.64
N ASP A 22 17.29 9.31 -6.42
CA ASP A 22 16.50 8.13 -6.14
C ASP A 22 15.07 8.33 -6.67
N ASP A 23 14.52 7.37 -7.38
CA ASP A 23 13.18 7.44 -7.94
C ASP A 23 12.18 6.79 -6.97
N PRO A 24 10.94 7.32 -6.81
CA PRO A 24 9.94 6.70 -5.95
C PRO A 24 9.52 5.32 -6.48
N PRO A 25 9.03 4.39 -5.60
CA PRO A 25 8.69 3.04 -6.00
C PRO A 25 7.60 3.00 -7.08
N ALA A 26 7.68 2.04 -7.99
CA ALA A 26 6.61 1.74 -8.92
C ALA A 26 5.60 0.79 -8.24
N VAL A 27 4.30 1.13 -8.29
CA VAL A 27 3.22 0.33 -7.69
C VAL A 27 2.19 -0.03 -8.75
N GLU A 28 2.14 -1.30 -9.13
CA GLU A 28 1.21 -1.84 -10.12
C GLU A 28 0.21 -2.78 -9.45
N HIS A 29 -1.07 -2.53 -9.66
CA HIS A 29 -2.16 -3.32 -9.10
C HIS A 29 -3.28 -3.52 -10.11
N GLN A 30 -3.70 -4.75 -10.28
CA GLN A 30 -4.90 -5.08 -11.04
C GLN A 30 -6.10 -5.12 -10.09
N PRO A 31 -7.05 -4.18 -10.19
CA PRO A 31 -8.15 -4.09 -9.25
C PRO A 31 -9.13 -5.25 -9.40
N ALA A 32 -9.61 -5.76 -8.27
CA ALA A 32 -10.78 -6.62 -8.26
C ALA A 32 -12.06 -5.79 -8.44
N LEU A 33 -13.04 -6.32 -9.15
CA LEU A 33 -14.28 -5.62 -9.46
C LEU A 33 -15.34 -5.80 -8.36
N CYS A 34 -15.35 -6.97 -7.71
CA CYS A 34 -16.32 -7.32 -6.68
C CYS A 34 -15.71 -8.22 -5.60
N THR A 35 -16.39 -8.30 -4.48
CA THR A 35 -16.15 -9.26 -3.41
C THR A 35 -17.47 -9.74 -2.82
N VAL A 36 -17.41 -10.74 -1.93
CA VAL A 36 -18.57 -11.31 -1.25
C VAL A 36 -18.57 -10.93 0.24
N PRO A 37 -19.73 -10.87 0.91
CA PRO A 37 -19.82 -10.60 2.34
C PRO A 37 -19.08 -11.64 3.20
N GLU A 38 -18.71 -11.23 4.40
CA GLU A 38 -18.21 -12.04 5.52
C GLU A 38 -16.89 -12.80 5.23
N LYS A 39 -16.30 -12.66 4.03
CA LYS A 39 -15.04 -13.32 3.68
C LYS A 39 -13.88 -12.34 3.63
N PRO A 40 -12.78 -12.58 4.36
CA PRO A 40 -11.56 -11.78 4.27
C PRO A 40 -11.05 -11.68 2.83
N ILE A 41 -10.51 -10.53 2.48
CA ILE A 41 -10.12 -10.18 1.11
C ILE A 41 -8.61 -10.09 1.02
N SER A 42 -8.01 -10.85 0.09
CA SER A 42 -6.58 -10.79 -0.22
C SER A 42 -6.35 -9.98 -1.49
N LEU A 43 -5.58 -8.89 -1.39
CA LEU A 43 -5.22 -8.04 -2.51
C LEU A 43 -3.70 -7.94 -2.63
N CYS A 44 -3.20 -8.08 -3.85
CA CYS A 44 -1.77 -8.08 -4.13
C CYS A 44 -1.40 -6.99 -5.13
N ALA A 45 -0.19 -6.45 -5.02
CA ALA A 45 0.39 -5.50 -5.95
C ALA A 45 1.84 -5.89 -6.28
N ALA A 46 2.26 -5.70 -7.51
CA ALA A 46 3.65 -5.70 -7.86
C ALA A 46 4.24 -4.34 -7.45
N ILE A 47 5.27 -4.37 -6.62
CA ILE A 47 5.96 -3.17 -6.15
C ILE A 47 7.43 -3.38 -6.42
N SER A 48 8.03 -2.45 -7.14
CA SER A 48 9.45 -2.46 -7.48
C SER A 48 10.07 -1.09 -7.23
N ASP A 49 11.36 -1.09 -6.99
CA ASP A 49 12.15 0.09 -6.69
C ASP A 49 13.59 -0.14 -7.15
N ASP A 50 14.39 0.91 -7.34
CA ASP A 50 15.82 0.82 -7.60
C ASP A 50 16.65 0.64 -6.31
N GLY A 51 16.04 0.87 -5.13
CA GLY A 51 16.54 0.57 -3.77
C GLY A 51 15.71 -0.54 -3.10
N ASN A 52 15.27 -0.27 -1.87
CA ASN A 52 14.47 -1.20 -1.08
C ASN A 52 13.10 -0.62 -0.73
N ILE A 53 12.10 -1.46 -0.68
CA ILE A 53 10.77 -1.10 -0.16
C ILE A 53 10.79 -1.14 1.36
N ALA A 54 10.73 0.03 2.00
CA ALA A 54 10.67 0.14 3.47
C ALA A 54 9.29 -0.24 4.01
N THR A 55 8.21 0.17 3.34
CA THR A 55 6.85 -0.22 3.73
C THR A 55 5.94 -0.40 2.52
N ALA A 56 5.07 -1.42 2.57
CA ALA A 56 3.95 -1.59 1.65
C ALA A 56 2.67 -1.74 2.47
N ARG A 57 1.63 -0.97 2.14
CA ARG A 57 0.37 -0.90 2.90
C ARG A 57 -0.83 -0.92 1.98
N LEU A 58 -1.85 -1.65 2.38
CA LEU A 58 -3.16 -1.67 1.74
C LEU A 58 -4.12 -0.86 2.62
N TYR A 59 -4.52 0.31 2.15
CA TYR A 59 -5.48 1.19 2.79
C TYR A 59 -6.88 0.86 2.33
N PHE A 60 -7.83 0.83 3.24
CA PHE A 60 -9.21 0.50 2.93
C PHE A 60 -10.19 1.23 3.84
N ARG A 61 -11.41 1.42 3.35
CA ARG A 61 -12.55 1.94 4.10
C ARG A 61 -13.85 1.45 3.49
N ARG A 62 -14.94 1.49 4.23
CA ARG A 62 -16.28 1.42 3.65
C ARG A 62 -16.50 2.66 2.79
N ALA A 63 -17.11 2.50 1.62
CA ALA A 63 -17.39 3.64 0.74
C ALA A 63 -18.30 4.67 1.45
N GLY A 64 -17.88 5.93 1.41
CA GLY A 64 -18.55 7.04 2.08
C GLY A 64 -18.06 7.35 3.50
N GLU A 65 -17.11 6.58 4.05
CA GLU A 65 -16.46 6.93 5.32
C GLU A 65 -15.32 7.94 5.13
N ASP A 66 -15.04 8.72 6.17
CA ASP A 66 -14.02 9.77 6.10
C ASP A 66 -12.58 9.23 6.19
N TYR A 67 -12.37 8.15 6.96
CA TYR A 67 -11.03 7.69 7.31
C TYR A 67 -10.75 6.29 6.80
N TYR A 68 -9.54 6.13 6.24
CA TYR A 68 -8.99 4.83 5.89
C TYR A 68 -8.38 4.16 7.13
N ALA A 69 -8.51 2.86 7.22
CA ALA A 69 -7.63 2.00 7.99
C ALA A 69 -6.64 1.33 7.03
N PHE A 70 -5.61 0.67 7.55
CA PHE A 70 -4.68 -0.07 6.71
C PHE A 70 -4.22 -1.38 7.34
N VAL A 71 -3.75 -2.27 6.49
CA VAL A 71 -2.97 -3.45 6.84
C VAL A 71 -1.60 -3.36 6.19
N ASN A 72 -0.57 -3.89 6.85
CA ASN A 72 0.73 -4.05 6.21
C ASN A 72 0.64 -5.18 5.19
N MET A 73 1.28 -4.99 4.04
CA MET A 73 1.43 -6.01 3.02
C MET A 73 2.75 -6.74 3.21
N ALA A 74 2.76 -8.05 2.96
CA ALA A 74 3.93 -8.89 3.04
C ALA A 74 4.38 -9.32 1.64
N PHE A 75 5.69 -9.33 1.40
CA PHE A 75 6.25 -9.87 0.17
C PHE A 75 6.11 -11.39 0.12
N THR A 76 5.56 -11.90 -0.97
CA THR A 76 5.28 -13.34 -1.16
C THR A 76 6.27 -14.04 -2.10
N GLY A 77 7.39 -13.36 -2.44
CA GLY A 77 8.37 -13.83 -3.42
C GLY A 77 8.16 -13.26 -4.83
N VAL A 78 6.94 -12.82 -5.14
CA VAL A 78 6.59 -12.26 -6.47
C VAL A 78 5.88 -10.90 -6.34
N SER A 79 5.03 -10.75 -5.33
CA SER A 79 4.23 -9.53 -5.11
C SER A 79 4.07 -9.27 -3.61
N TYR A 80 3.63 -8.07 -3.28
CA TYR A 80 3.21 -7.72 -1.92
C TYR A 80 1.71 -7.98 -1.80
N CYS A 81 1.31 -8.74 -0.77
CA CYS A 81 -0.10 -9.07 -0.53
C CYS A 81 -0.52 -8.64 0.88
N GLY A 82 -1.74 -8.15 0.99
CA GLY A 82 -2.36 -7.77 2.25
C GLY A 82 -3.78 -8.34 2.35
N THR A 83 -4.16 -8.79 3.56
CA THR A 83 -5.50 -9.31 3.83
C THR A 83 -6.27 -8.30 4.66
N ILE A 84 -7.43 -7.87 4.17
CA ILE A 84 -8.35 -6.99 4.88
C ILE A 84 -9.58 -7.77 5.38
N PRO A 85 -10.28 -7.29 6.42
CA PRO A 85 -11.48 -7.93 6.93
C PRO A 85 -12.57 -8.05 5.87
N GLY A 86 -13.38 -9.09 5.96
CA GLY A 86 -14.55 -9.26 5.10
C GLY A 86 -15.58 -8.15 5.34
N PRO A 87 -16.23 -7.61 4.30
CA PRO A 87 -17.32 -6.66 4.46
C PRO A 87 -18.56 -7.35 5.02
N ARG A 88 -19.31 -6.70 5.88
CA ARG A 88 -20.63 -7.21 6.27
C ARG A 88 -21.66 -7.09 5.15
N GLU A 89 -22.72 -7.89 5.17
CA GLU A 89 -23.78 -7.91 4.16
C GLU A 89 -24.40 -6.52 3.87
N LYS A 90 -24.50 -5.65 4.89
CA LYS A 90 -25.00 -4.28 4.73
C LYS A 90 -24.07 -3.35 3.97
N THR A 91 -22.79 -3.69 3.85
CA THR A 91 -21.76 -2.89 3.15
C THR A 91 -21.92 -3.07 1.64
N LYS A 92 -22.08 -1.97 0.91
CA LYS A 92 -22.33 -1.99 -0.53
C LYS A 92 -21.04 -1.94 -1.36
N ALA A 93 -20.02 -1.28 -0.83
CA ALA A 93 -18.73 -1.18 -1.49
C ALA A 93 -17.63 -0.81 -0.49
N ILE A 94 -16.41 -1.17 -0.87
CA ILE A 94 -15.16 -0.82 -0.20
C ILE A 94 -14.38 0.09 -1.15
N GLU A 95 -13.72 1.11 -0.61
CA GLU A 95 -12.71 1.89 -1.31
C GLU A 95 -11.34 1.53 -0.77
N TYR A 96 -10.36 1.34 -1.66
CA TYR A 96 -9.01 0.95 -1.25
C TYR A 96 -7.95 1.49 -2.21
N TYR A 97 -6.72 1.58 -1.73
CA TYR A 97 -5.52 1.86 -2.51
C TYR A 97 -4.31 1.18 -1.88
N VAL A 98 -3.28 0.95 -2.70
CA VAL A 98 -1.97 0.45 -2.25
C VAL A 98 -1.00 1.60 -2.21
N GLN A 99 -0.19 1.70 -1.14
CA GLN A 99 0.91 2.64 -1.00
C GLN A 99 2.19 1.89 -0.64
N ALA A 100 3.27 2.24 -1.31
CA ALA A 100 4.63 1.86 -0.94
C ALA A 100 5.45 3.09 -0.55
N VAL A 101 6.45 2.89 0.28
CA VAL A 101 7.48 3.87 0.63
C VAL A 101 8.81 3.15 0.56
N ASP A 102 9.79 3.72 -0.14
CA ASP A 102 11.16 3.22 -0.24
C ASP A 102 12.01 3.52 1.00
N ASP A 103 13.26 3.15 0.98
CA ASP A 103 14.21 3.43 2.06
C ASP A 103 14.76 4.87 2.04
N ALA A 104 14.53 5.64 0.97
CA ALA A 104 14.72 7.09 0.90
C ALA A 104 13.49 7.90 1.37
N TYR A 105 12.46 7.23 1.89
CA TYR A 105 11.19 7.81 2.37
C TYR A 105 10.34 8.47 1.26
N GLN A 106 10.47 8.06 0.01
CA GLN A 106 9.63 8.55 -1.06
C GLN A 106 8.35 7.69 -1.16
N PRO A 107 7.17 8.29 -1.03
CA PRO A 107 5.91 7.55 -1.13
C PRO A 107 5.40 7.51 -2.57
N GLN A 108 4.85 6.36 -2.96
CA GLN A 108 4.05 6.21 -4.17
C GLN A 108 2.80 5.40 -3.87
N ARG A 109 1.69 5.73 -4.53
CA ARG A 109 0.43 5.01 -4.35
C ARG A 109 -0.34 4.85 -5.65
N THR A 110 -1.22 3.86 -5.68
CA THR A 110 -2.21 3.70 -6.75
C THR A 110 -3.30 4.77 -6.67
N SER A 111 -4.13 4.88 -7.71
CA SER A 111 -5.44 5.49 -7.60
C SER A 111 -6.30 4.75 -6.55
N THR A 112 -7.37 5.39 -6.09
CA THR A 112 -8.36 4.73 -5.25
C THR A 112 -9.27 3.87 -6.12
N PHE A 113 -9.39 2.59 -5.77
CA PHE A 113 -10.28 1.63 -6.40
C PHE A 113 -11.56 1.46 -5.59
N ARG A 114 -12.64 1.08 -6.27
CA ARG A 114 -13.92 0.77 -5.66
C ARG A 114 -14.25 -0.70 -5.91
N LEU A 115 -14.43 -1.46 -4.83
CA LEU A 115 -14.74 -2.88 -4.83
C LEU A 115 -16.20 -3.06 -4.40
N ALA A 116 -17.06 -3.51 -5.32
CA ALA A 116 -18.46 -3.75 -5.03
C ALA A 116 -18.64 -4.99 -4.14
N VAL A 117 -19.49 -4.90 -3.13
CA VAL A 117 -19.89 -6.06 -2.31
C VAL A 117 -21.15 -6.66 -2.93
N GLN A 118 -21.07 -7.91 -3.39
CA GLN A 118 -22.14 -8.62 -4.08
C GLN A 118 -22.44 -9.94 -3.39
N PRO A 119 -23.68 -10.46 -3.51
CA PRO A 119 -24.02 -11.78 -2.98
C PRO A 119 -23.10 -12.88 -3.54
N GLU A 120 -22.93 -13.94 -2.78
CA GLU A 120 -22.23 -15.14 -3.23
C GLU A 120 -22.92 -15.71 -4.48
N GLY A 121 -22.11 -16.10 -5.50
CA GLY A 121 -22.61 -16.58 -6.80
C GLY A 121 -22.87 -15.48 -7.83
N VAL A 122 -22.86 -14.19 -7.44
CA VAL A 122 -22.94 -13.05 -8.37
C VAL A 122 -21.54 -12.52 -8.73
N CYS A 123 -20.64 -12.49 -7.76
CA CYS A 123 -19.24 -12.18 -7.98
C CYS A 123 -18.49 -13.42 -8.46
N GLU A 124 -18.08 -13.46 -9.73
CA GLU A 124 -17.43 -14.63 -10.33
C GLU A 124 -16.04 -14.91 -9.75
N PHE A 125 -15.25 -13.85 -9.49
CA PHE A 125 -13.85 -13.97 -9.06
C PHE A 125 -13.57 -13.09 -7.83
N PRO A 126 -14.20 -13.37 -6.66
CA PRO A 126 -13.94 -12.62 -5.45
C PRO A 126 -12.48 -12.88 -4.96
N PRO A 127 -11.74 -11.85 -4.57
CA PRO A 127 -10.37 -11.99 -4.06
C PRO A 127 -10.37 -12.48 -2.60
N VAL A 128 -10.98 -13.62 -2.33
CA VAL A 128 -11.09 -14.19 -0.98
C VAL A 128 -9.74 -14.70 -0.52
N GLU A 129 -9.38 -14.39 0.75
CA GLU A 129 -8.20 -14.97 1.39
C GLU A 129 -8.37 -16.48 1.56
N LYS A 130 -7.47 -17.26 1.00
CA LYS A 130 -7.51 -18.73 1.02
C LYS A 130 -6.70 -19.34 2.16
N ASP A 131 -5.78 -18.58 2.74
CA ASP A 131 -4.98 -19.02 3.88
C ASP A 131 -5.76 -18.76 5.20
N PRO A 132 -6.22 -19.82 5.89
CA PRO A 132 -6.99 -19.65 7.12
C PRO A 132 -6.19 -18.98 8.25
N ALA A 133 -4.86 -19.11 8.25
CA ALA A 133 -4.02 -18.47 9.25
C ALA A 133 -3.97 -16.95 9.04
N LYS A 134 -3.91 -16.48 7.79
CA LYS A 134 -4.01 -15.06 7.45
C LYS A 134 -5.42 -14.51 7.72
N ALA A 135 -6.46 -15.25 7.34
CA ALA A 135 -7.84 -14.87 7.59
C ALA A 135 -8.16 -14.72 9.09
N ALA A 136 -7.53 -15.54 9.95
CA ALA A 136 -7.75 -15.52 11.41
C ALA A 136 -6.87 -14.53 12.18
N ASN A 137 -5.91 -13.83 11.52
CA ASN A 137 -4.92 -12.96 12.18
C ASN A 137 -4.71 -11.64 11.43
N ILE A 138 -5.80 -10.94 11.15
CA ILE A 138 -5.76 -9.66 10.42
C ILE A 138 -5.46 -8.53 11.40
N ARG A 139 -4.31 -7.88 11.25
CA ARG A 139 -3.96 -6.71 12.04
C ARG A 139 -4.28 -5.43 11.28
N VAL A 140 -5.32 -4.73 11.69
CA VAL A 140 -5.78 -3.46 11.12
C VAL A 140 -5.28 -2.30 11.97
N LEU A 141 -4.73 -1.28 11.33
CA LEU A 141 -4.20 -0.09 11.99
C LEU A 141 -5.02 1.14 11.57
N ALA A 142 -5.35 1.98 12.55
CA ALA A 142 -6.02 3.26 12.31
C ALA A 142 -5.06 4.28 11.67
N THR A 143 -5.57 5.14 10.80
CA THR A 143 -4.82 6.30 10.25
C THR A 143 -5.13 7.60 10.97
N ASN A 144 -6.20 7.64 11.75
CA ASN A 144 -6.68 8.86 12.42
C ASN A 144 -7.24 8.53 13.80
N ARG A 145 -6.98 9.38 14.79
CA ARG A 145 -7.51 9.23 16.16
C ARG A 145 -9.04 9.27 16.23
N LYS A 146 -9.69 9.94 15.28
CA LYS A 146 -11.17 10.01 15.19
C LYS A 146 -11.83 8.70 14.76
N GLN A 147 -11.06 7.72 14.24
CA GLN A 147 -11.59 6.39 13.92
C GLN A 147 -12.04 5.59 15.17
N GLY A 148 -11.72 6.09 16.36
CA GLY A 148 -12.07 5.40 17.61
C GLY A 148 -11.15 4.21 17.91
N LYS A 149 -11.65 3.30 18.75
CA LYS A 149 -10.88 2.16 19.28
C LYS A 149 -11.32 0.82 18.70
N LYS A 150 -12.16 0.82 17.68
CA LYS A 150 -12.71 -0.40 17.06
C LYS A 150 -12.71 -0.29 15.53
N LEU A 151 -12.73 -1.44 14.88
CA LEU A 151 -12.94 -1.55 13.45
C LEU A 151 -14.30 -0.94 13.06
N ASP A 152 -14.38 -0.34 11.86
CA ASP A 152 -15.64 0.16 11.29
C ASP A 152 -16.70 -0.96 11.24
N ASP A 153 -17.94 -0.62 11.60
CA ASP A 153 -19.06 -1.57 11.68
C ASP A 153 -19.51 -2.17 10.33
N GLY A 154 -18.91 -1.71 9.24
CA GLY A 154 -19.09 -2.28 7.89
C GLY A 154 -18.25 -3.51 7.62
N PHE A 155 -17.34 -3.88 8.54
CA PHE A 155 -16.46 -5.04 8.40
C PHE A 155 -16.71 -6.07 9.51
N ASP A 156 -16.48 -7.35 9.18
CA ASP A 156 -16.53 -8.43 10.16
C ASP A 156 -15.28 -8.36 11.07
N PRO A 157 -15.44 -8.28 12.40
CA PRO A 157 -14.33 -8.24 13.34
C PRO A 157 -13.71 -9.61 13.63
N THR A 158 -14.25 -10.70 13.10
CA THR A 158 -13.75 -12.06 13.36
C THR A 158 -12.30 -12.20 12.86
N GLY A 159 -11.40 -12.65 13.73
CA GLY A 159 -9.98 -12.78 13.40
C GLY A 159 -9.23 -11.44 13.25
N VAL A 160 -9.82 -10.31 13.67
CA VAL A 160 -9.23 -8.98 13.51
C VAL A 160 -8.73 -8.41 14.83
N THR A 161 -7.47 -7.95 14.83
CA THR A 161 -6.92 -7.10 15.88
C THR A 161 -6.86 -5.66 15.37
N PHE A 162 -7.70 -4.77 15.91
CA PHE A 162 -7.69 -3.35 15.57
C PHE A 162 -6.76 -2.57 16.50
N VAL A 163 -5.82 -1.81 15.92
CA VAL A 163 -4.86 -0.97 16.63
C VAL A 163 -5.18 0.49 16.39
N ALA A 164 -5.75 1.14 17.40
CA ALA A 164 -6.02 2.57 17.39
C ALA A 164 -4.72 3.38 17.52
N LEU A 165 -4.73 4.60 17.01
CA LEU A 165 -3.66 5.56 17.32
C LEU A 165 -3.75 6.02 18.79
N PRO A 166 -2.61 6.16 19.48
CA PRO A 166 -2.53 6.65 20.85
C PRO A 166 -2.96 8.11 21.01
#